data_dd9eff7270ac7378c4668f9a0c8291fd
#
_entry.id   dd9eff7270ac7378c4668f9a0c8291fd
#
_cell.length_a   1.000
_cell.length_b   1.000
_cell.length_c   1.000
_cell.angle_alpha   90.00
_cell.angle_beta   90.00
_cell.angle_gamma   90.00
#
_symmetry.space_group_name_H-M   'P 1'
#
loop_
_entity.id
_entity.type
_entity.pdbx_description
1 polymer ?
#
loop_
_entity_poly.entity_id
_entity_poly.type
_entity_poly.pdbx_seq_one_letter_code
_entity_poly.pdbx_strand_id
1 'polypeptide(L)'
;MVRNFGAVPRLYLLVRARTDNRPRSRSTRLSRGWEINVDLFEYQARDLFEAHGVPVLAGIVADTPEAAKAAAEQLGGVTVVKAQVKIGGRGKAGGVKVAKNPDEAYAAAQQILGLDIKGHTVERVMVAAGANIAEEYYFSVLLDRANRNYLAMCSVEGGMEIEQLAAERPQALARVAVDPIVGIDEAKAREIVAQAGFEPETAEKVVPVLQKLYEVYRDEDATLVEVNPLVLTAEGEVIALDGKVTLDDNAEFRHPDHESLRVAAGGLDPLEEKAKEHDLNYVKLDGQVGVIGNGAGLVMSTLDVVAGAGEKHGGMKPANFLDIGGGASAEVMAAGLDVVLGDEQVKSVFVNVFGGITACDAVANGIVGALKTLGDAASKPLVVRLDGNNVDAGRAILDEFNHPLVTVVATMDEAADKAAELAAAAA
;
A
#
# COMPACT_ATOMS: atom_id res chain seq x y z
N MET A 1 -28.64 21.04 59.21
CA MET A 1 -27.88 19.78 59.59
C MET A 1 -27.03 19.39 58.40
N VAL A 2 -25.76 19.74 58.52
CA VAL A 2 -24.73 19.50 57.48
C VAL A 2 -24.08 18.19 57.84
N ARG A 3 -23.98 17.26 56.94
CA ARG A 3 -23.09 16.06 57.07
C ARG A 3 -21.99 16.14 56.03
N ASN A 4 -20.78 16.32 56.55
CA ASN A 4 -19.48 16.15 55.90
C ASN A 4 -19.33 14.71 55.40
N PHE A 5 -18.89 14.52 54.14
CA PHE A 5 -18.24 13.30 53.72
C PHE A 5 -16.77 13.56 53.39
N GLY A 6 -15.97 12.77 54.10
CA GLY A 6 -14.53 12.90 54.17
C GLY A 6 -13.78 12.58 52.88
N ALA A 7 -12.61 13.14 52.81
CA ALA A 7 -11.61 12.97 51.79
C ALA A 7 -11.00 11.54 51.77
N VAL A 8 -10.88 10.94 50.59
CA VAL A 8 -10.12 9.72 50.35
C VAL A 8 -8.70 10.11 49.90
N PRO A 9 -7.63 9.57 50.49
CA PRO A 9 -6.28 9.93 50.10
C PRO A 9 -5.86 9.32 48.77
N ARG A 10 -5.31 10.14 47.87
CA ARG A 10 -4.64 9.70 46.65
C ARG A 10 -3.34 8.96 46.98
N LEU A 11 -3.30 7.68 46.64
CA LEU A 11 -2.08 6.88 46.70
C LEU A 11 -1.29 7.14 45.41
N TYR A 12 -0.18 7.86 45.52
CA TYR A 12 0.80 8.01 44.43
C TYR A 12 1.67 6.73 44.38
N LEU A 13 1.47 5.92 43.32
CA LEU A 13 2.41 4.85 43.01
C LEU A 13 3.57 5.45 42.19
N LEU A 14 4.71 5.60 42.81
CA LEU A 14 6.00 5.90 42.16
C LEU A 14 6.49 4.64 41.43
N VAL A 15 6.26 4.55 40.12
CA VAL A 15 6.94 3.57 39.29
C VAL A 15 8.34 4.11 38.96
N ARG A 16 9.35 3.55 39.59
CA ARG A 16 10.77 3.78 39.25
C ARG A 16 11.01 3.21 37.86
N ALA A 17 11.28 4.08 36.88
CA ALA A 17 11.81 3.72 35.56
C ALA A 17 13.21 3.08 35.79
N ARG A 18 13.33 1.78 35.57
CA ARG A 18 14.62 1.14 35.29
C ARG A 18 15.00 1.45 33.88
N THR A 19 16.05 2.21 33.67
CA THR A 19 16.72 2.39 32.37
C THR A 19 17.42 1.07 32.03
N ASP A 20 16.76 0.24 31.25
CA ASP A 20 17.37 -0.97 30.65
C ASP A 20 17.99 -0.55 29.30
N ASN A 21 19.31 -0.42 29.32
CA ASN A 21 20.11 0.01 28.17
C ASN A 21 20.49 -1.22 27.33
N ARG A 22 19.51 -1.85 26.68
CA ARG A 22 19.76 -2.87 25.66
C ARG A 22 19.66 -2.21 24.26
N PRO A 23 20.57 -2.54 23.33
CA PRO A 23 20.47 -2.02 21.98
C PRO A 23 19.16 -2.51 21.36
N ARG A 24 18.30 -1.55 20.99
CA ARG A 24 17.09 -1.84 20.22
C ARG A 24 17.53 -2.50 18.92
N SER A 25 17.21 -3.77 18.76
CA SER A 25 17.27 -4.46 17.48
C SER A 25 16.51 -3.61 16.47
N ARG A 26 17.15 -3.35 15.33
CA ARG A 26 16.50 -2.73 14.18
C ARG A 26 15.24 -3.54 13.88
N SER A 27 14.07 -2.95 14.15
CA SER A 27 12.82 -3.47 13.62
C SER A 27 12.96 -3.40 12.10
N THR A 28 13.15 -4.54 11.47
CA THR A 28 12.90 -4.73 10.05
C THR A 28 11.48 -4.24 9.81
N ARG A 29 11.35 -3.19 9.01
CA ARG A 29 10.06 -2.64 8.60
C ARG A 29 9.24 -3.73 7.95
N LEU A 30 8.24 -4.22 8.66
CA LEU A 30 7.05 -4.83 8.08
C LEU A 30 6.20 -3.69 7.50
N SER A 31 6.65 -3.10 6.41
CA SER A 31 5.94 -2.04 5.69
C SER A 31 5.76 -2.45 4.24
N ARG A 32 4.91 -3.44 4.03
CA ARG A 32 4.18 -3.67 2.78
C ARG A 32 3.02 -4.60 3.12
N GLY A 33 1.78 -4.09 3.03
CA GLY A 33 0.64 -4.95 3.01
C GLY A 33 -0.54 -4.56 3.89
N TRP A 34 -0.94 -3.28 3.92
CA TRP A 34 -2.22 -2.86 4.51
C TRP A 34 -2.79 -1.62 3.81
N GLU A 35 -2.25 -1.23 2.66
CA GLU A 35 -2.80 -0.12 1.92
C GLU A 35 -3.76 -0.68 0.86
N ILE A 36 -5.05 -0.64 1.16
CA ILE A 36 -6.15 -0.74 0.20
C ILE A 36 -6.15 0.58 -0.58
N ASN A 37 -5.08 0.81 -1.33
CA ASN A 37 -4.84 2.03 -2.07
C ASN A 37 -4.31 1.71 -3.46
N VAL A 38 -4.77 2.42 -4.47
CA VAL A 38 -4.29 2.28 -5.84
C VAL A 38 -3.21 3.32 -6.11
N ASP A 39 -1.94 2.90 -6.08
CA ASP A 39 -0.83 3.73 -6.54
C ASP A 39 -0.84 3.84 -8.07
N LEU A 40 -0.92 5.05 -8.59
CA LEU A 40 -0.87 5.33 -10.01
C LEU A 40 0.58 5.42 -10.53
N PHE A 41 0.77 5.10 -11.81
CA PHE A 41 1.97 5.48 -12.52
C PHE A 41 2.01 7.01 -12.71
N GLU A 42 3.20 7.57 -12.91
CA GLU A 42 3.39 9.00 -13.15
C GLU A 42 2.53 9.50 -14.34
N TYR A 43 2.45 8.75 -15.44
CA TYR A 43 1.65 9.16 -16.59
C TYR A 43 0.15 9.22 -16.27
N GLN A 44 -0.36 8.31 -15.43
CA GLN A 44 -1.76 8.31 -14.98
C GLN A 44 -2.03 9.49 -14.05
N ALA A 45 -1.11 9.76 -13.10
CA ALA A 45 -1.20 10.94 -12.25
C ALA A 45 -1.16 12.24 -13.07
N ARG A 46 -0.29 12.31 -14.08
CA ARG A 46 -0.22 13.42 -15.02
C ARG A 46 -1.53 13.63 -15.77
N ASP A 47 -2.17 12.57 -16.25
CA ASP A 47 -3.43 12.62 -16.98
C ASP A 47 -4.59 13.09 -16.09
N LEU A 48 -4.65 12.65 -14.82
CA LEU A 48 -5.59 13.20 -13.84
C LEU A 48 -5.32 14.68 -13.57
N PHE A 49 -4.08 15.09 -13.43
CA PHE A 49 -3.71 16.50 -13.26
C PHE A 49 -4.19 17.36 -14.42
N GLU A 50 -3.98 16.89 -15.67
CA GLU A 50 -4.44 17.58 -16.87
C GLU A 50 -5.97 17.69 -16.91
N ALA A 51 -6.69 16.62 -16.56
CA ALA A 51 -8.16 16.60 -16.52
C ALA A 51 -8.74 17.61 -15.53
N HIS A 52 -8.06 17.85 -14.41
CA HIS A 52 -8.40 18.88 -13.42
C HIS A 52 -7.79 20.26 -13.72
N GLY A 53 -7.14 20.42 -14.86
CA GLY A 53 -6.56 21.68 -15.30
C GLY A 53 -5.33 22.14 -14.50
N VAL A 54 -4.65 21.20 -13.81
CA VAL A 54 -3.30 21.44 -13.29
C VAL A 54 -2.35 21.58 -14.46
N PRO A 55 -1.48 22.61 -14.50
CA PRO A 55 -0.50 22.75 -15.58
C PRO A 55 0.49 21.59 -15.55
N VAL A 56 0.57 20.83 -16.65
CA VAL A 56 1.48 19.71 -16.86
C VAL A 56 2.11 19.77 -18.24
N LEU A 57 3.24 19.10 -18.42
CA LEU A 57 3.83 18.95 -19.76
C LEU A 57 3.13 17.84 -20.53
N ALA A 58 3.11 17.97 -21.87
CA ALA A 58 2.68 16.90 -22.76
C ALA A 58 3.57 15.67 -22.57
N GLY A 59 2.94 14.48 -22.49
CA GLY A 59 3.63 13.19 -22.31
C GLY A 59 2.95 12.10 -23.13
N ILE A 60 3.73 11.18 -23.69
CA ILE A 60 3.25 10.05 -24.48
C ILE A 60 3.90 8.78 -23.94
N VAL A 61 3.08 7.78 -23.62
CA VAL A 61 3.54 6.48 -23.13
C VAL A 61 4.03 5.62 -24.31
N ALA A 62 5.13 4.91 -24.09
CA ALA A 62 5.72 4.00 -25.07
C ALA A 62 6.23 2.72 -24.36
N ASP A 63 5.98 1.56 -24.95
CA ASP A 63 6.41 0.24 -24.50
C ASP A 63 7.56 -0.34 -25.34
N THR A 64 7.92 0.34 -26.43
CA THR A 64 9.04 -0.02 -27.29
C THR A 64 9.92 1.21 -27.58
N PRO A 65 11.22 1.02 -27.95
CA PRO A 65 12.10 2.11 -28.37
C PRO A 65 11.58 2.84 -29.61
N GLU A 66 10.95 2.12 -30.54
CA GLU A 66 10.37 2.67 -31.77
C GLU A 66 9.21 3.61 -31.45
N ALA A 67 8.32 3.20 -30.52
CA ALA A 67 7.21 4.03 -30.06
C ALA A 67 7.72 5.27 -29.31
N ALA A 68 8.80 5.15 -28.52
CA ALA A 68 9.41 6.29 -27.83
C ALA A 68 10.03 7.30 -28.83
N LYS A 69 10.64 6.81 -29.92
CA LYS A 69 11.11 7.67 -31.01
C LYS A 69 9.97 8.43 -31.67
N ALA A 70 8.89 7.73 -32.04
CA ALA A 70 7.71 8.34 -32.62
C ALA A 70 7.05 9.38 -31.69
N ALA A 71 6.99 9.10 -30.40
CA ALA A 71 6.52 10.04 -29.40
C ALA A 71 7.39 11.32 -29.34
N ALA A 72 8.70 11.18 -29.39
CA ALA A 72 9.62 12.32 -29.42
C ALA A 72 9.51 13.14 -30.72
N GLU A 73 9.25 12.48 -31.87
CA GLU A 73 8.97 13.15 -33.13
C GLU A 73 7.68 13.99 -33.05
N GLN A 74 6.64 13.44 -32.41
CA GLN A 74 5.36 14.12 -32.25
C GLN A 74 5.44 15.31 -31.29
N LEU A 75 6.16 15.17 -30.17
CA LEU A 75 6.35 16.23 -29.17
C LEU A 75 7.26 17.36 -29.68
N GLY A 76 8.26 17.00 -30.44
CA GLY A 76 9.26 17.93 -30.96
C GLY A 76 10.21 18.47 -29.89
N GLY A 77 11.31 19.08 -30.33
CA GLY A 77 12.27 19.70 -29.42
C GLY A 77 13.02 18.71 -28.50
N VAL A 78 13.38 19.19 -27.33
CA VAL A 78 14.01 18.36 -26.29
C VAL A 78 12.91 17.59 -25.55
N THR A 79 13.14 16.29 -25.33
CA THR A 79 12.22 15.43 -24.58
C THR A 79 12.96 14.74 -23.41
N VAL A 80 12.19 14.21 -22.47
CA VAL A 80 12.70 13.44 -21.34
C VAL A 80 12.02 12.06 -21.35
N VAL A 81 12.81 11.01 -21.41
CA VAL A 81 12.33 9.61 -21.36
C VAL A 81 12.40 9.15 -19.91
N LYS A 82 11.23 8.80 -19.34
CA LYS A 82 11.05 8.47 -17.92
C LYS A 82 10.52 7.07 -17.74
N ALA A 83 11.22 6.21 -16.98
CA ALA A 83 10.72 4.91 -16.56
C ALA A 83 9.37 5.03 -15.83
N GLN A 84 8.43 4.16 -16.15
CA GLN A 84 7.15 4.09 -15.45
C GLN A 84 7.14 2.92 -14.50
N VAL A 85 7.40 3.21 -13.23
CA VAL A 85 7.34 2.28 -12.08
C VAL A 85 6.71 2.99 -10.89
N LYS A 86 6.00 2.24 -10.03
CA LYS A 86 5.28 2.79 -8.86
C LYS A 86 6.17 3.15 -7.66
N ILE A 87 7.47 3.35 -7.89
CA ILE A 87 8.44 3.59 -6.83
C ILE A 87 9.28 4.83 -7.12
N GLY A 88 9.67 5.55 -6.07
CA GLY A 88 10.51 6.73 -6.16
C GLY A 88 11.99 6.41 -6.40
N GLY A 89 12.76 7.45 -6.80
CA GLY A 89 14.21 7.35 -7.02
C GLY A 89 14.60 6.87 -8.42
N ARG A 90 13.70 6.93 -9.40
CA ARG A 90 13.92 6.55 -10.80
C ARG A 90 15.13 7.24 -11.44
N GLY A 91 15.31 8.53 -11.15
CA GLY A 91 16.45 9.29 -11.66
C GLY A 91 17.81 8.73 -11.22
N LYS A 92 17.96 8.42 -9.92
CA LYS A 92 19.19 7.83 -9.37
C LYS A 92 19.47 6.42 -9.92
N ALA A 93 18.44 5.68 -10.32
CA ALA A 93 18.55 4.36 -10.92
C ALA A 93 18.80 4.39 -12.45
N GLY A 94 18.95 5.58 -13.05
CA GLY A 94 19.15 5.72 -14.51
C GLY A 94 17.86 5.60 -15.33
N GLY A 95 16.71 5.61 -14.70
CA GLY A 95 15.38 5.52 -15.32
C GLY A 95 14.87 6.85 -15.90
N VAL A 96 15.65 7.93 -15.88
CA VAL A 96 15.28 9.23 -16.46
C VAL A 96 16.42 9.74 -17.32
N LYS A 97 16.15 10.03 -18.59
CA LYS A 97 17.17 10.49 -19.55
C LYS A 97 16.60 11.60 -20.45
N VAL A 98 17.41 12.65 -20.62
CA VAL A 98 17.12 13.73 -21.58
C VAL A 98 17.51 13.28 -22.98
N ALA A 99 16.65 13.54 -23.97
CA ALA A 99 16.89 13.29 -25.37
C ALA A 99 16.70 14.59 -26.18
N LYS A 100 17.70 14.96 -26.94
CA LYS A 100 17.73 16.21 -27.73
C LYS A 100 17.06 16.05 -29.08
N ASN A 101 16.84 14.82 -29.50
CA ASN A 101 16.23 14.44 -30.78
C ASN A 101 15.59 13.04 -30.66
N PRO A 102 14.78 12.62 -31.64
CA PRO A 102 14.09 11.32 -31.61
C PRO A 102 15.03 10.10 -31.56
N ASP A 103 16.21 10.16 -32.17
CA ASP A 103 17.16 9.04 -32.13
C ASP A 103 17.76 8.86 -30.73
N GLU A 104 18.00 9.95 -30.00
CA GLU A 104 18.41 9.90 -28.60
C GLU A 104 17.26 9.37 -27.71
N ALA A 105 15.99 9.69 -28.01
CA ALA A 105 14.84 9.14 -27.30
C ALA A 105 14.72 7.61 -27.51
N TYR A 106 14.95 7.13 -28.72
CA TYR A 106 15.08 5.71 -29.01
C TYR A 106 16.15 5.03 -28.15
N ALA A 107 17.37 5.60 -28.18
CA ALA A 107 18.50 5.05 -27.43
C ALA A 107 18.27 5.09 -25.90
N ALA A 108 17.63 6.13 -25.41
CA ALA A 108 17.25 6.24 -23.99
C ALA A 108 16.21 5.17 -23.60
N ALA A 109 15.15 4.99 -24.39
CA ALA A 109 14.14 3.97 -24.16
C ALA A 109 14.73 2.55 -24.20
N GLN A 110 15.63 2.26 -25.14
CA GLN A 110 16.34 0.98 -25.21
C GLN A 110 17.16 0.66 -23.96
N GLN A 111 17.68 1.68 -23.27
CA GLN A 111 18.44 1.52 -22.04
C GLN A 111 17.56 1.45 -20.79
N ILE A 112 16.34 2.02 -20.83
CA ILE A 112 15.44 2.11 -19.67
C ILE A 112 14.48 0.94 -19.63
N LEU A 113 13.95 0.50 -20.78
CA LEU A 113 13.07 -0.67 -20.83
C LEU A 113 13.84 -1.92 -20.38
N GLY A 114 13.23 -2.69 -19.48
CA GLY A 114 13.84 -3.87 -18.88
C GLY A 114 14.78 -3.60 -17.70
N LEU A 115 15.04 -2.33 -17.31
CA LEU A 115 15.77 -2.04 -16.07
C LEU A 115 15.01 -2.57 -14.86
N ASP A 116 15.74 -3.13 -13.91
CA ASP A 116 15.22 -3.37 -12.56
C ASP A 116 15.46 -2.11 -11.71
N ILE A 117 14.39 -1.52 -11.20
CA ILE A 117 14.45 -0.41 -10.26
C ILE A 117 13.89 -0.88 -8.93
N LYS A 118 14.74 -1.26 -8.00
CA LYS A 118 14.39 -1.74 -6.66
C LYS A 118 13.38 -2.91 -6.68
N GLY A 119 13.55 -3.87 -7.58
CA GLY A 119 12.68 -5.03 -7.73
C GLY A 119 11.49 -4.84 -8.68
N HIS A 120 11.39 -3.68 -9.34
CA HIS A 120 10.36 -3.41 -10.34
C HIS A 120 10.97 -3.32 -11.74
N THR A 121 10.63 -4.25 -12.62
CA THR A 121 11.06 -4.20 -14.02
C THR A 121 10.30 -3.10 -14.76
N VAL A 122 11.05 -2.26 -15.50
CA VAL A 122 10.45 -1.20 -16.32
C VAL A 122 9.89 -1.79 -17.60
N GLU A 123 8.57 -1.85 -17.70
CA GLU A 123 7.85 -2.36 -18.88
C GLU A 123 7.49 -1.27 -19.88
N ARG A 124 7.42 -0.02 -19.44
CA ARG A 124 7.05 1.13 -20.26
C ARG A 124 7.77 2.40 -19.83
N VAL A 125 7.89 3.33 -20.75
CA VAL A 125 8.42 4.67 -20.51
C VAL A 125 7.36 5.71 -20.86
N MET A 126 7.46 6.90 -20.26
CA MET A 126 6.78 8.10 -20.74
C MET A 126 7.82 9.01 -21.39
N VAL A 127 7.56 9.45 -22.62
CA VAL A 127 8.32 10.50 -23.28
C VAL A 127 7.59 11.81 -23.02
N ALA A 128 8.18 12.71 -22.26
CA ALA A 128 7.60 14.00 -21.91
C ALA A 128 8.35 15.13 -22.61
N ALA A 129 7.65 16.23 -22.91
CA ALA A 129 8.27 17.45 -23.40
C ALA A 129 9.27 17.98 -22.36
N GLY A 130 10.38 18.58 -22.80
CA GLY A 130 11.33 19.23 -21.91
C GLY A 130 10.84 20.58 -21.44
N ALA A 131 11.29 21.03 -20.27
CA ALA A 131 11.06 22.36 -19.73
C ALA A 131 12.37 23.05 -19.37
N ASN A 132 12.39 24.38 -19.47
CA ASN A 132 13.49 25.20 -18.96
C ASN A 132 13.22 25.50 -17.48
N ILE A 133 13.72 24.66 -16.59
CA ILE A 133 13.49 24.76 -15.15
C ILE A 133 14.34 25.88 -14.58
N ALA A 134 13.70 26.86 -13.93
CA ALA A 134 14.37 27.91 -13.18
C ALA A 134 14.49 27.53 -11.70
N GLU A 135 13.40 27.02 -11.10
CA GLU A 135 13.36 26.61 -9.69
C GLU A 135 12.49 25.35 -9.52
N GLU A 136 12.83 24.54 -8.51
CA GLU A 136 12.14 23.32 -8.18
C GLU A 136 11.56 23.39 -6.77
N TYR A 137 10.29 23.02 -6.60
CA TYR A 137 9.54 23.06 -5.38
C TYR A 137 8.95 21.70 -5.05
N TYR A 138 8.49 21.54 -3.83
CA TYR A 138 7.76 20.37 -3.37
C TYR A 138 6.36 20.76 -2.91
N PHE A 139 5.36 19.95 -3.27
CA PHE A 139 4.03 20.01 -2.68
C PHE A 139 3.42 18.62 -2.54
N SER A 140 2.75 18.39 -1.41
CA SER A 140 1.86 17.24 -1.26
C SER A 140 0.67 17.57 -0.37
N VAL A 141 -0.42 16.82 -0.57
CA VAL A 141 -1.54 16.72 0.36
C VAL A 141 -1.84 15.26 0.63
N LEU A 142 -2.03 14.92 1.92
CA LEU A 142 -2.22 13.55 2.36
C LEU A 142 -3.19 13.46 3.55
N LEU A 143 -3.68 12.24 3.80
CA LEU A 143 -4.52 11.94 4.94
C LEU A 143 -3.68 11.82 6.22
N ASP A 144 -3.89 12.73 7.17
CA ASP A 144 -3.30 12.67 8.52
C ASP A 144 -4.25 11.97 9.50
N ARG A 145 -4.14 10.65 9.57
CA ARG A 145 -4.97 9.81 10.45
C ARG A 145 -4.78 10.13 11.94
N ALA A 146 -3.56 10.52 12.33
CA ALA A 146 -3.24 10.79 13.73
C ALA A 146 -3.99 12.02 14.24
N ASN A 147 -4.09 13.07 13.43
CA ASN A 147 -4.75 14.31 13.77
C ASN A 147 -6.19 14.43 13.22
N ARG A 148 -6.68 13.43 12.47
CA ARG A 148 -8.02 13.38 11.87
C ARG A 148 -8.31 14.56 10.96
N ASN A 149 -7.33 14.93 10.14
CA ASN A 149 -7.43 15.98 9.14
C ASN A 149 -6.63 15.63 7.89
N TYR A 150 -6.54 16.54 6.95
CA TYR A 150 -5.54 16.46 5.89
C TYR A 150 -4.31 17.27 6.27
N LEU A 151 -3.17 16.91 5.71
CA LEU A 151 -1.90 17.59 5.88
C LEU A 151 -1.38 18.03 4.52
N ALA A 152 -1.21 19.34 4.33
CA ALA A 152 -0.46 19.89 3.22
C ALA A 152 1.01 20.06 3.64
N MET A 153 1.92 19.56 2.81
CA MET A 153 3.35 19.80 2.96
C MET A 153 3.87 20.57 1.74
N CYS A 154 4.71 21.56 1.98
CA CYS A 154 5.24 22.40 0.91
C CYS A 154 6.67 22.87 1.23
N SER A 155 7.52 22.96 0.21
CA SER A 155 8.88 23.47 0.34
C SER A 155 9.31 24.23 -0.92
N VAL A 156 10.10 25.28 -0.75
CA VAL A 156 10.82 25.93 -1.86
C VAL A 156 12.04 25.14 -2.32
N GLU A 157 12.30 23.99 -1.72
CA GLU A 157 13.33 23.04 -2.09
C GLU A 157 12.69 21.74 -2.59
N GLY A 158 12.65 21.56 -3.91
CA GLY A 158 12.10 20.38 -4.57
C GLY A 158 13.16 19.53 -5.27
N GLY A 159 12.72 18.50 -6.01
CA GLY A 159 13.61 17.62 -6.77
C GLY A 159 14.48 16.69 -5.93
N MET A 160 14.26 16.62 -4.63
CA MET A 160 15.01 15.79 -3.68
C MET A 160 14.11 14.85 -2.87
N GLU A 161 14.72 13.90 -2.14
CA GLU A 161 13.96 13.02 -1.24
C GLU A 161 13.42 13.82 -0.05
N ILE A 162 12.10 13.91 0.05
CA ILE A 162 11.44 14.74 1.07
C ILE A 162 11.66 14.21 2.49
N GLU A 163 11.84 12.90 2.65
CA GLU A 163 12.17 12.27 3.93
C GLU A 163 13.54 12.73 4.43
N GLN A 164 14.50 12.90 3.52
CA GLN A 164 15.82 13.44 3.86
C GLN A 164 15.70 14.91 4.27
N LEU A 165 14.95 15.73 3.51
CA LEU A 165 14.71 17.13 3.86
C LEU A 165 14.05 17.25 5.24
N ALA A 166 13.03 16.43 5.49
CA ALA A 166 12.30 16.41 6.77
C ALA A 166 13.18 16.00 7.96
N ALA A 167 14.17 15.13 7.74
CA ALA A 167 15.11 14.68 8.79
C ALA A 167 16.23 15.68 9.05
N GLU A 168 16.83 16.25 8.00
CA GLU A 168 18.02 17.11 8.09
C GLU A 168 17.65 18.59 8.34
N ARG A 169 16.57 19.07 7.70
CA ARG A 169 16.13 20.46 7.74
C ARG A 169 14.59 20.58 7.87
N PRO A 170 14.00 20.09 8.99
CA PRO A 170 12.55 20.06 9.18
C PRO A 170 11.88 21.45 9.03
N GLN A 171 12.61 22.53 9.27
CA GLN A 171 12.13 23.91 9.12
C GLN A 171 11.99 24.35 7.65
N ALA A 172 12.62 23.66 6.70
CA ALA A 172 12.49 23.94 5.26
C ALA A 172 11.21 23.31 4.67
N LEU A 173 10.51 22.46 5.44
CA LEU A 173 9.28 21.81 5.04
C LEU A 173 8.11 22.37 5.85
N ALA A 174 7.31 23.25 5.23
CA ALA A 174 6.05 23.70 5.81
C ALA A 174 5.08 22.53 5.95
N ARG A 175 4.39 22.45 7.10
CA ARG A 175 3.38 21.44 7.40
C ARG A 175 2.13 22.13 7.90
N VAL A 176 1.10 22.18 7.07
CA VAL A 176 -0.13 22.93 7.32
C VAL A 176 -1.30 21.98 7.41
N ALA A 177 -1.99 21.99 8.55
CA ALA A 177 -3.23 21.24 8.72
C ALA A 177 -4.33 21.81 7.81
N VAL A 178 -5.06 20.95 7.13
CA VAL A 178 -6.16 21.28 6.23
C VAL A 178 -7.44 20.64 6.75
N ASP A 179 -8.43 21.47 7.07
CA ASP A 179 -9.76 21.01 7.48
C ASP A 179 -10.43 20.26 6.31
N PRO A 180 -10.87 19.00 6.48
CA PRO A 180 -11.48 18.23 5.40
C PRO A 180 -12.78 18.83 4.82
N ILE A 181 -13.46 19.70 5.57
CA ILE A 181 -14.70 20.33 5.13
C ILE A 181 -14.41 21.59 4.30
N VAL A 182 -13.42 22.37 4.71
CA VAL A 182 -13.06 23.63 4.04
C VAL A 182 -12.11 23.38 2.87
N GLY A 183 -11.13 22.51 3.07
CA GLY A 183 -10.12 22.19 2.07
C GLY A 183 -9.03 23.26 1.91
N ILE A 184 -8.42 23.26 0.72
CA ILE A 184 -7.42 24.28 0.35
C ILE A 184 -8.10 25.33 -0.54
N ASP A 185 -8.76 26.28 0.10
CA ASP A 185 -9.23 27.50 -0.54
C ASP A 185 -8.06 28.48 -0.79
N GLU A 186 -8.34 29.65 -1.37
CA GLU A 186 -7.32 30.66 -1.65
C GLU A 186 -6.58 31.10 -0.38
N ALA A 187 -7.29 31.27 0.73
CA ALA A 187 -6.69 31.71 2.00
C ALA A 187 -5.74 30.63 2.55
N LYS A 188 -6.15 29.36 2.49
CA LYS A 188 -5.32 28.23 2.91
C LYS A 188 -4.11 28.02 1.99
N ALA A 189 -4.28 28.14 0.67
CA ALA A 189 -3.17 28.08 -0.27
C ALA A 189 -2.15 29.19 -0.02
N ARG A 190 -2.59 30.42 0.24
CA ARG A 190 -1.72 31.54 0.62
C ARG A 190 -0.99 31.28 1.95
N GLU A 191 -1.64 30.69 2.93
CA GLU A 191 -1.01 30.26 4.19
C GLU A 191 0.12 29.26 3.93
N ILE A 192 -0.14 28.24 3.07
CA ILE A 192 0.84 27.20 2.74
C ILE A 192 2.09 27.80 2.07
N VAL A 193 1.92 28.60 1.02
CA VAL A 193 3.06 29.20 0.31
C VAL A 193 3.84 30.19 1.18
N ALA A 194 3.15 30.93 2.06
CA ALA A 194 3.80 31.84 3.00
C ALA A 194 4.64 31.09 4.04
N GLN A 195 4.12 29.98 4.60
CA GLN A 195 4.87 29.14 5.53
C GLN A 195 6.05 28.42 4.87
N ALA A 196 5.93 28.06 3.59
CA ALA A 196 7.00 27.47 2.82
C ALA A 196 8.10 28.47 2.40
N GLY A 197 7.83 29.77 2.54
CA GLY A 197 8.81 30.83 2.27
C GLY A 197 8.92 31.23 0.80
N PHE A 198 7.84 31.08 0.02
CA PHE A 198 7.83 31.56 -1.38
C PHE A 198 7.94 33.09 -1.46
N GLU A 199 8.70 33.56 -2.45
CA GLU A 199 8.70 34.96 -2.81
C GLU A 199 7.31 35.40 -3.30
N PRO A 200 6.86 36.63 -3.01
CA PRO A 200 5.49 37.08 -3.30
C PRO A 200 5.05 36.88 -4.75
N GLU A 201 5.91 37.16 -5.72
CA GLU A 201 5.61 37.02 -7.15
C GLU A 201 5.38 35.55 -7.54
N THR A 202 6.19 34.65 -7.02
CA THR A 202 6.08 33.20 -7.25
C THR A 202 4.87 32.62 -6.51
N ALA A 203 4.60 33.09 -5.28
CA ALA A 203 3.45 32.68 -4.50
C ALA A 203 2.12 32.91 -5.25
N GLU A 204 1.94 34.07 -5.92
CA GLU A 204 0.73 34.33 -6.72
C GLU A 204 0.51 33.34 -7.86
N LYS A 205 1.58 32.77 -8.42
CA LYS A 205 1.51 31.76 -9.49
C LYS A 205 1.30 30.36 -8.94
N VAL A 206 1.83 30.05 -7.76
CA VAL A 206 1.74 28.73 -7.11
C VAL A 206 0.36 28.50 -6.48
N VAL A 207 -0.22 29.52 -5.83
CA VAL A 207 -1.53 29.45 -5.15
C VAL A 207 -2.61 28.75 -5.99
N PRO A 208 -2.91 29.16 -7.23
CA PRO A 208 -3.95 28.51 -8.02
C PRO A 208 -3.61 27.04 -8.39
N VAL A 209 -2.33 26.70 -8.48
CA VAL A 209 -1.90 25.33 -8.77
C VAL A 209 -2.12 24.42 -7.55
N LEU A 210 -1.83 24.90 -6.34
CA LEU A 210 -2.12 24.16 -5.11
C LEU A 210 -3.61 23.87 -4.93
N GLN A 211 -4.47 24.84 -5.29
CA GLN A 211 -5.92 24.65 -5.24
C GLN A 211 -6.36 23.54 -6.18
N LYS A 212 -5.86 23.53 -7.42
CA LYS A 212 -6.18 22.47 -8.41
C LYS A 212 -5.64 21.10 -8.00
N LEU A 213 -4.45 21.03 -7.42
CA LEU A 213 -3.90 19.77 -6.89
C LEU A 213 -4.74 19.24 -5.72
N TYR A 214 -5.30 20.15 -4.90
CA TYR A 214 -6.27 19.77 -3.88
C TYR A 214 -7.62 19.33 -4.47
N GLU A 215 -8.09 19.93 -5.57
CA GLU A 215 -9.27 19.44 -6.30
C GLU A 215 -9.08 17.99 -6.76
N VAL A 216 -7.92 17.65 -7.33
CA VAL A 216 -7.58 16.25 -7.65
C VAL A 216 -7.67 15.36 -6.40
N TYR A 217 -7.06 15.78 -5.29
CA TYR A 217 -7.08 15.03 -4.03
C TYR A 217 -8.51 14.75 -3.54
N ARG A 218 -9.37 15.77 -3.56
CA ARG A 218 -10.76 15.68 -3.07
C ARG A 218 -11.66 14.93 -4.04
N ASP A 219 -11.61 15.26 -5.32
CA ASP A 219 -12.61 14.83 -6.31
C ASP A 219 -12.32 13.40 -6.81
N GLU A 220 -11.07 12.94 -6.71
CA GLU A 220 -10.66 11.56 -7.03
C GLU A 220 -10.56 10.66 -5.79
N ASP A 221 -11.00 11.12 -4.61
CA ASP A 221 -10.83 10.39 -3.35
C ASP A 221 -9.40 9.88 -3.13
N ALA A 222 -8.41 10.73 -3.41
CA ALA A 222 -7.03 10.36 -3.20
C ALA A 222 -6.65 10.39 -1.70
N THR A 223 -5.76 9.50 -1.31
CA THR A 223 -5.12 9.49 0.02
C THR A 223 -3.77 10.21 0.02
N LEU A 224 -3.21 10.39 -1.18
CA LEU A 224 -2.00 11.16 -1.44
C LEU A 224 -2.08 11.81 -2.83
N VAL A 225 -1.78 13.10 -2.90
CA VAL A 225 -1.36 13.80 -4.13
C VAL A 225 -0.03 14.47 -3.82
N GLU A 226 1.01 14.14 -4.58
CA GLU A 226 2.36 14.66 -4.40
C GLU A 226 2.90 15.13 -5.74
N VAL A 227 3.59 16.26 -5.75
CA VAL A 227 4.33 16.79 -6.89
C VAL A 227 5.77 17.08 -6.46
N ASN A 228 6.71 16.37 -7.07
CA ASN A 228 8.14 16.50 -6.75
C ASN A 228 9.04 16.22 -7.99
N PRO A 229 9.44 17.26 -8.73
CA PRO A 229 9.24 18.68 -8.42
C PRO A 229 7.95 19.29 -9.02
N LEU A 230 7.42 20.29 -8.30
CA LEU A 230 6.63 21.37 -8.89
C LEU A 230 7.64 22.44 -9.34
N VAL A 231 7.57 22.89 -10.58
CA VAL A 231 8.64 23.74 -11.13
C VAL A 231 8.12 25.13 -11.52
N LEU A 232 8.99 26.12 -11.35
CA LEU A 232 8.87 27.40 -12.04
C LEU A 232 9.78 27.35 -13.28
N THR A 233 9.20 27.57 -14.45
CA THR A 233 9.97 27.62 -15.70
C THR A 233 10.62 29.00 -15.89
N ALA A 234 11.64 29.06 -16.76
CA ALA A 234 12.26 30.34 -17.13
C ALA A 234 11.27 31.30 -17.83
N GLU A 235 10.20 30.75 -18.41
CA GLU A 235 9.10 31.50 -19.02
C GLU A 235 8.12 32.04 -17.97
N GLY A 236 8.29 31.63 -16.70
CA GLY A 236 7.50 32.11 -15.57
C GLY A 236 6.20 31.34 -15.33
N GLU A 237 6.05 30.12 -15.87
CA GLU A 237 4.94 29.21 -15.65
C GLU A 237 5.22 28.27 -14.48
N VAL A 238 4.19 27.89 -13.72
CA VAL A 238 4.27 26.88 -12.67
C VAL A 238 3.65 25.58 -13.19
N ILE A 239 4.44 24.50 -13.21
CA ILE A 239 4.09 23.22 -13.84
C ILE A 239 4.34 22.06 -12.87
N ALA A 240 3.40 21.11 -12.76
CA ALA A 240 3.60 19.83 -12.09
C ALA A 240 4.41 18.90 -13.02
N LEU A 241 5.68 18.71 -12.69
CA LEU A 241 6.62 18.00 -13.58
C LEU A 241 6.65 16.49 -13.30
N ASP A 242 6.57 16.07 -12.05
CA ASP A 242 6.52 14.68 -11.62
C ASP A 242 5.47 14.53 -10.51
N GLY A 243 4.42 13.77 -10.82
CA GLY A 243 3.28 13.57 -9.93
C GLY A 243 3.17 12.14 -9.43
N LYS A 244 2.76 12.02 -8.17
CA LYS A 244 2.34 10.75 -7.56
C LYS A 244 0.93 10.92 -6.99
N VAL A 245 0.04 10.02 -7.35
CA VAL A 245 -1.32 9.95 -6.81
C VAL A 245 -1.57 8.55 -6.27
N THR A 246 -2.15 8.48 -5.08
CA THR A 246 -2.63 7.25 -4.46
C THR A 246 -4.12 7.41 -4.22
N LEU A 247 -4.94 6.57 -4.83
CA LEU A 247 -6.40 6.59 -4.71
C LEU A 247 -6.86 5.70 -3.57
N ASP A 248 -7.98 6.05 -2.92
CA ASP A 248 -8.63 5.21 -1.91
C ASP A 248 -9.49 4.14 -2.59
N ASP A 249 -9.08 2.89 -2.52
CA ASP A 249 -9.82 1.74 -3.08
C ASP A 249 -11.23 1.57 -2.47
N ASN A 250 -11.43 2.03 -1.24
CA ASN A 250 -12.75 2.01 -0.61
C ASN A 250 -13.76 2.97 -1.28
N ALA A 251 -13.29 3.92 -2.08
CA ALA A 251 -14.13 4.84 -2.83
C ALA A 251 -14.47 4.37 -4.25
N GLU A 252 -14.00 3.20 -4.68
CA GLU A 252 -14.21 2.63 -6.03
C GLU A 252 -15.68 2.64 -6.46
N PHE A 253 -16.61 2.39 -5.53
CA PHE A 253 -18.05 2.35 -5.81
C PHE A 253 -18.61 3.66 -6.41
N ARG A 254 -17.93 4.77 -6.26
CA ARG A 254 -18.30 6.08 -6.81
C ARG A 254 -17.38 6.56 -7.94
N HIS A 255 -16.32 5.81 -8.25
CA HIS A 255 -15.36 6.08 -9.31
C HIS A 255 -15.18 4.87 -10.23
N PRO A 256 -16.20 4.53 -11.06
CA PRO A 256 -16.14 3.35 -11.93
C PRO A 256 -15.02 3.44 -13.00
N ASP A 257 -14.54 4.64 -13.31
CA ASP A 257 -13.43 4.91 -14.23
C ASP A 257 -12.05 4.57 -13.64
N HIS A 258 -11.91 4.53 -12.31
CA HIS A 258 -10.67 4.13 -11.64
C HIS A 258 -10.29 2.67 -11.92
N GLU A 259 -11.24 1.80 -12.28
CA GLU A 259 -10.94 0.43 -12.69
C GLU A 259 -9.96 0.40 -13.87
N SER A 260 -10.13 1.30 -14.86
CA SER A 260 -9.21 1.40 -15.99
C SER A 260 -7.80 1.82 -15.58
N LEU A 261 -7.66 2.66 -14.56
CA LEU A 261 -6.38 3.09 -14.00
C LEU A 261 -5.69 1.94 -13.27
N ARG A 262 -6.46 1.12 -12.54
CA ARG A 262 -5.96 -0.05 -11.81
C ARG A 262 -5.45 -1.14 -12.75
N VAL A 263 -6.24 -1.51 -13.75
CA VAL A 263 -5.86 -2.52 -14.76
C VAL A 263 -4.60 -2.08 -15.51
N ALA A 264 -4.53 -0.84 -15.96
CA ALA A 264 -3.35 -0.29 -16.63
C ALA A 264 -2.11 -0.25 -15.72
N ALA A 265 -2.33 -0.16 -14.41
CA ALA A 265 -1.26 -0.14 -13.39
C ALA A 265 -0.63 -1.53 -13.09
N GLY A 266 -1.01 -2.59 -13.80
CA GLY A 266 -0.43 -3.93 -13.66
C GLY A 266 -1.30 -4.91 -12.86
N GLY A 267 -2.55 -4.53 -12.53
CA GLY A 267 -3.50 -5.39 -11.82
C GLY A 267 -3.14 -5.66 -10.35
N LEU A 268 -3.95 -6.48 -9.72
CA LEU A 268 -3.66 -7.12 -8.43
C LEU A 268 -2.73 -8.33 -8.65
N ASP A 269 -2.11 -8.84 -7.57
CA ASP A 269 -1.53 -10.18 -7.61
C ASP A 269 -2.60 -11.18 -8.07
N PRO A 270 -2.29 -12.16 -8.94
CA PRO A 270 -3.29 -13.10 -9.45
C PRO A 270 -4.09 -13.84 -8.36
N LEU A 271 -3.51 -14.02 -7.17
CA LEU A 271 -4.21 -14.62 -6.02
C LEU A 271 -5.13 -13.62 -5.33
N GLU A 272 -4.76 -12.34 -5.29
CA GLU A 272 -5.62 -11.26 -4.79
C GLU A 272 -6.81 -11.04 -5.73
N GLU A 273 -6.58 -11.10 -7.05
CA GLU A 273 -7.65 -11.02 -8.06
C GLU A 273 -8.63 -12.20 -7.91
N LYS A 274 -8.09 -13.44 -7.83
CA LYS A 274 -8.90 -14.63 -7.58
C LYS A 274 -9.69 -14.57 -6.27
N ALA A 275 -9.10 -14.02 -5.21
CA ALA A 275 -9.77 -13.84 -3.92
C ALA A 275 -10.93 -12.82 -4.02
N LYS A 276 -10.73 -11.73 -4.78
CA LYS A 276 -11.75 -10.70 -5.02
C LYS A 276 -12.97 -11.25 -5.77
N GLU A 277 -12.81 -12.22 -6.68
CA GLU A 277 -13.92 -12.90 -7.36
C GLU A 277 -14.87 -13.62 -6.39
N HIS A 278 -14.39 -13.93 -5.18
CA HIS A 278 -15.14 -14.61 -4.12
C HIS A 278 -15.47 -13.70 -2.93
N ASP A 279 -15.35 -12.38 -3.08
CA ASP A 279 -15.54 -11.39 -2.01
C ASP A 279 -14.66 -11.66 -0.77
N LEU A 280 -13.46 -12.24 -0.98
CA LEU A 280 -12.51 -12.53 0.07
C LEU A 280 -11.55 -11.37 0.29
N ASN A 281 -11.32 -11.02 1.55
CA ASN A 281 -10.34 -10.02 1.93
C ASN A 281 -8.96 -10.69 2.09
N TYR A 282 -8.21 -10.73 1.00
CA TYR A 282 -6.91 -11.40 0.89
C TYR A 282 -5.81 -10.39 0.55
N VAL A 283 -4.66 -10.53 1.22
CA VAL A 283 -3.42 -9.81 0.89
C VAL A 283 -2.27 -10.79 0.87
N LYS A 284 -1.50 -10.80 -0.22
CA LYS A 284 -0.31 -11.63 -0.35
C LYS A 284 0.86 -11.05 0.45
N LEU A 285 1.59 -11.93 1.14
CA LEU A 285 2.82 -11.60 1.89
C LEU A 285 3.97 -12.52 1.45
N ASP A 286 5.19 -12.16 1.84
CA ASP A 286 6.39 -12.96 1.55
C ASP A 286 6.65 -13.97 2.68
N GLY A 287 6.00 -15.13 2.61
CA GLY A 287 6.13 -16.16 3.66
C GLY A 287 5.77 -17.57 3.18
N GLN A 288 5.77 -18.52 4.12
CA GLN A 288 5.58 -19.94 3.84
C GLN A 288 4.39 -20.54 4.60
N VAL A 289 3.83 -19.83 5.57
CA VAL A 289 2.68 -20.27 6.35
C VAL A 289 1.45 -19.51 5.87
N GLY A 290 0.55 -20.18 5.15
CA GLY A 290 -0.76 -19.63 4.80
C GLY A 290 -1.61 -19.39 6.05
N VAL A 291 -2.33 -18.29 6.10
CA VAL A 291 -3.18 -17.93 7.25
C VAL A 291 -4.60 -17.66 6.80
N ILE A 292 -5.56 -18.30 7.44
CA ILE A 292 -7.00 -18.07 7.27
C ILE A 292 -7.62 -17.83 8.64
N GLY A 293 -8.40 -16.78 8.79
CA GLY A 293 -9.17 -16.51 10.01
C GLY A 293 -10.49 -15.83 9.73
N ASN A 294 -11.33 -15.72 10.76
CA ASN A 294 -12.61 -15.03 10.69
C ASN A 294 -12.60 -13.77 11.56
N GLY A 295 -12.42 -12.66 10.90
CA GLY A 295 -12.30 -11.33 11.50
C GLY A 295 -10.89 -10.77 11.43
N ALA A 296 -10.75 -9.58 10.86
CA ALA A 296 -9.48 -8.95 10.56
C ALA A 296 -8.53 -8.86 11.78
N GLY A 297 -9.06 -8.53 12.97
CA GLY A 297 -8.27 -8.45 14.21
C GLY A 297 -7.68 -9.80 14.62
N LEU A 298 -8.43 -10.90 14.46
CA LEU A 298 -7.94 -12.25 14.75
C LEU A 298 -6.86 -12.65 13.74
N VAL A 299 -7.05 -12.36 12.45
CA VAL A 299 -6.06 -12.65 11.41
C VAL A 299 -4.78 -11.88 11.69
N MET A 300 -4.85 -10.57 12.00
CA MET A 300 -3.69 -9.76 12.36
C MET A 300 -2.89 -10.38 13.52
N SER A 301 -3.59 -10.71 14.62
CA SER A 301 -2.96 -11.37 15.75
C SER A 301 -2.34 -12.73 15.38
N THR A 302 -2.99 -13.48 14.49
CA THR A 302 -2.48 -14.76 14.01
C THR A 302 -1.19 -14.58 13.20
N LEU A 303 -1.09 -13.54 12.35
CA LEU A 303 0.14 -13.23 11.62
C LEU A 303 1.31 -12.96 12.58
N ASP A 304 1.07 -12.16 13.65
CA ASP A 304 2.10 -11.85 14.63
C ASP A 304 2.59 -13.11 15.37
N VAL A 305 1.65 -13.99 15.76
CA VAL A 305 1.99 -15.23 16.48
C VAL A 305 2.72 -16.21 15.56
N VAL A 306 2.32 -16.33 14.29
CA VAL A 306 3.02 -17.13 13.28
C VAL A 306 4.44 -16.61 13.03
N ALA A 307 4.61 -15.29 12.91
CA ALA A 307 5.94 -14.70 12.73
C ALA A 307 6.84 -14.97 13.93
N GLY A 308 6.33 -14.84 15.17
CA GLY A 308 7.07 -15.14 16.40
C GLY A 308 7.42 -16.62 16.55
N ALA A 309 6.49 -17.53 16.21
CA ALA A 309 6.73 -18.97 16.21
C ALA A 309 7.78 -19.35 15.16
N GLY A 310 7.71 -18.75 13.99
CA GLY A 310 8.60 -19.01 12.86
C GLY A 310 10.07 -18.71 13.13
N GLU A 311 10.39 -17.80 14.07
CA GLU A 311 11.77 -17.53 14.49
C GLU A 311 12.50 -18.81 14.97
N LYS A 312 11.77 -19.72 15.62
CA LYS A 312 12.31 -21.01 16.11
C LYS A 312 12.43 -22.06 15.00
N HIS A 313 11.73 -21.86 13.89
CA HIS A 313 11.63 -22.80 12.77
C HIS A 313 12.25 -22.26 11.49
N GLY A 314 13.47 -21.71 11.58
CA GLY A 314 14.24 -21.26 10.42
C GLY A 314 13.78 -19.95 9.80
N GLY A 315 12.99 -19.14 10.53
CA GLY A 315 12.54 -17.84 10.07
C GLY A 315 11.28 -17.90 9.19
N MET A 316 10.45 -18.94 9.34
CA MET A 316 9.17 -19.06 8.64
C MET A 316 8.28 -17.86 8.93
N LYS A 317 7.58 -17.37 7.89
CA LYS A 317 6.75 -16.17 7.96
C LYS A 317 5.34 -16.45 7.46
N PRO A 318 4.34 -15.61 7.84
CA PRO A 318 3.03 -15.69 7.23
C PRO A 318 3.10 -15.32 5.74
N ALA A 319 2.42 -16.12 4.90
CA ALA A 319 2.40 -15.98 3.44
C ALA A 319 1.30 -15.05 2.93
N ASN A 320 0.27 -14.83 3.74
CA ASN A 320 -0.87 -14.00 3.38
C ASN A 320 -1.65 -13.56 4.61
N PHE A 321 -2.46 -12.52 4.43
CA PHE A 321 -3.63 -12.22 5.24
C PHE A 321 -4.86 -12.75 4.52
N LEU A 322 -5.75 -13.45 5.20
CA LEU A 322 -7.06 -13.81 4.67
C LEU A 322 -8.11 -13.80 5.79
N ASP A 323 -9.02 -12.84 5.70
CA ASP A 323 -10.22 -12.77 6.52
C ASP A 323 -11.44 -13.26 5.73
N ILE A 324 -12.02 -14.37 6.18
CA ILE A 324 -13.22 -14.96 5.57
C ILE A 324 -14.52 -14.34 6.11
N GLY A 325 -14.41 -13.31 6.96
CA GLY A 325 -15.55 -12.62 7.56
C GLY A 325 -16.28 -13.40 8.66
N GLY A 326 -17.17 -12.70 9.34
CA GLY A 326 -17.93 -13.25 10.47
C GLY A 326 -19.15 -14.11 10.09
N GLY A 327 -19.50 -14.19 8.80
CA GLY A 327 -20.65 -14.93 8.27
C GLY A 327 -20.27 -15.99 7.23
N ALA A 328 -18.99 -16.39 7.18
CA ALA A 328 -18.46 -17.27 6.16
C ALA A 328 -19.15 -18.63 6.12
N SER A 329 -19.66 -19.00 4.93
CA SER A 329 -20.22 -20.32 4.66
C SER A 329 -19.13 -21.35 4.35
N ALA A 330 -19.55 -22.60 4.14
CA ALA A 330 -18.67 -23.67 3.69
C ALA A 330 -18.00 -23.34 2.33
N GLU A 331 -18.74 -22.68 1.43
CA GLU A 331 -18.25 -22.26 0.11
C GLU A 331 -17.16 -21.20 0.22
N VAL A 332 -17.34 -20.22 1.12
CA VAL A 332 -16.36 -19.15 1.38
C VAL A 332 -15.07 -19.74 1.95
N MET A 333 -15.18 -20.71 2.87
CA MET A 333 -14.01 -21.43 3.40
C MET A 333 -13.30 -22.23 2.30
N ALA A 334 -14.06 -22.88 1.42
CA ALA A 334 -13.50 -23.64 0.31
C ALA A 334 -12.75 -22.73 -0.68
N ALA A 335 -13.34 -21.59 -1.03
CA ALA A 335 -12.71 -20.59 -1.89
C ALA A 335 -11.42 -20.03 -1.25
N GLY A 336 -11.46 -19.70 0.06
CA GLY A 336 -10.28 -19.24 0.78
C GLY A 336 -9.15 -20.25 0.82
N LEU A 337 -9.46 -21.52 1.04
CA LEU A 337 -8.48 -22.60 0.99
C LEU A 337 -7.91 -22.78 -0.42
N ASP A 338 -8.73 -22.70 -1.47
CA ASP A 338 -8.29 -22.82 -2.85
C ASP A 338 -7.31 -21.70 -3.25
N VAL A 339 -7.54 -20.48 -2.81
CA VAL A 339 -6.61 -19.36 -3.00
C VAL A 339 -5.28 -19.63 -2.29
N VAL A 340 -5.31 -19.95 -0.99
CA VAL A 340 -4.10 -20.13 -0.17
C VAL A 340 -3.31 -21.35 -0.58
N LEU A 341 -3.96 -22.47 -0.90
CA LEU A 341 -3.30 -23.69 -1.36
C LEU A 341 -2.72 -23.52 -2.77
N GLY A 342 -3.27 -22.63 -3.60
CA GLY A 342 -2.76 -22.28 -4.92
C GLY A 342 -1.44 -21.51 -4.90
N ASP A 343 -1.06 -20.89 -3.78
CA ASP A 343 0.21 -20.19 -3.65
C ASP A 343 1.40 -21.16 -3.52
N GLU A 344 2.31 -21.17 -4.48
CA GLU A 344 3.49 -22.03 -4.49
C GLU A 344 4.44 -21.79 -3.30
N GLN A 345 4.45 -20.59 -2.73
CA GLN A 345 5.28 -20.25 -1.57
C GLN A 345 4.76 -20.90 -0.29
N VAL A 346 3.45 -21.12 -0.18
CA VAL A 346 2.81 -21.73 0.99
C VAL A 346 3.26 -23.18 1.12
N LYS A 347 3.75 -23.55 2.32
CA LYS A 347 4.20 -24.90 2.67
C LYS A 347 3.30 -25.57 3.71
N SER A 348 2.64 -24.76 4.54
CA SER A 348 1.62 -25.20 5.50
C SER A 348 0.54 -24.14 5.62
N VAL A 349 -0.64 -24.50 6.11
CA VAL A 349 -1.76 -23.53 6.31
C VAL A 349 -2.21 -23.59 7.75
N PHE A 350 -2.35 -22.42 8.38
CA PHE A 350 -2.98 -22.26 9.68
C PHE A 350 -4.37 -21.64 9.53
N VAL A 351 -5.40 -22.43 9.85
CA VAL A 351 -6.80 -22.00 9.91
C VAL A 351 -7.14 -21.70 11.37
N ASN A 352 -7.30 -20.42 11.71
CA ASN A 352 -7.61 -19.95 13.07
C ASN A 352 -9.00 -19.33 13.10
N VAL A 353 -9.96 -20.02 13.74
CA VAL A 353 -11.35 -19.57 13.79
C VAL A 353 -11.84 -19.44 15.21
N PHE A 354 -12.46 -18.28 15.49
CA PHE A 354 -13.24 -18.06 16.68
C PHE A 354 -14.74 -18.02 16.31
N GLY A 355 -15.46 -19.08 16.64
CA GLY A 355 -16.89 -19.22 16.35
C GLY A 355 -17.70 -18.11 17.03
N GLY A 356 -18.21 -17.20 16.23
CA GLY A 356 -19.13 -16.15 16.59
C GLY A 356 -20.43 -16.30 15.79
N ILE A 357 -20.66 -15.39 14.83
CA ILE A 357 -21.76 -15.49 13.86
C ILE A 357 -21.54 -16.74 12.99
N THR A 358 -20.32 -16.95 12.48
CA THR A 358 -19.95 -18.22 11.84
C THR A 358 -19.59 -19.22 12.93
N ALA A 359 -20.34 -20.32 13.02
CA ALA A 359 -20.08 -21.38 13.97
C ALA A 359 -18.98 -22.34 13.51
N CYS A 360 -18.26 -22.95 14.45
CA CYS A 360 -17.13 -23.84 14.16
C CYS A 360 -17.49 -25.08 13.33
N ASP A 361 -18.70 -25.60 13.45
CA ASP A 361 -19.21 -26.73 12.66
C ASP A 361 -19.38 -26.35 11.18
N ALA A 362 -19.84 -25.13 10.87
CA ALA A 362 -19.91 -24.64 9.49
C ALA A 362 -18.52 -24.56 8.85
N VAL A 363 -17.54 -24.00 9.59
CA VAL A 363 -16.15 -23.94 9.15
C VAL A 363 -15.53 -25.33 8.94
N ALA A 364 -15.75 -26.25 9.88
CA ALA A 364 -15.27 -27.64 9.76
C ALA A 364 -15.85 -28.33 8.51
N ASN A 365 -17.14 -28.15 8.23
CA ASN A 365 -17.75 -28.66 6.99
C ASN A 365 -17.14 -28.00 5.75
N GLY A 366 -16.80 -26.72 5.79
CA GLY A 366 -16.12 -26.02 4.71
C GLY A 366 -14.74 -26.61 4.42
N ILE A 367 -13.94 -26.87 5.46
CA ILE A 367 -12.64 -27.53 5.32
C ILE A 367 -12.78 -28.92 4.72
N VAL A 368 -13.73 -29.73 5.23
CA VAL A 368 -14.01 -31.07 4.70
C VAL A 368 -14.46 -31.01 3.24
N GLY A 369 -15.36 -30.08 2.91
CA GLY A 369 -15.82 -29.87 1.54
C GLY A 369 -14.70 -29.49 0.58
N ALA A 370 -13.86 -28.52 0.99
CA ALA A 370 -12.72 -28.06 0.21
C ALA A 370 -11.72 -29.20 -0.06
N LEU A 371 -11.33 -29.94 0.96
CA LEU A 371 -10.40 -31.07 0.82
C LEU A 371 -10.97 -32.19 -0.05
N LYS A 372 -12.28 -32.46 0.01
CA LYS A 372 -12.93 -33.41 -0.91
C LYS A 372 -12.94 -32.94 -2.36
N THR A 373 -13.13 -31.66 -2.58
CA THR A 373 -13.15 -31.05 -3.92
C THR A 373 -11.75 -31.04 -4.54
N LEU A 374 -10.75 -30.65 -3.75
CA LEU A 374 -9.35 -30.57 -4.20
C LEU A 374 -8.71 -31.96 -4.37
N GLY A 375 -9.15 -32.96 -3.61
CA GLY A 375 -8.61 -34.31 -3.69
C GLY A 375 -7.07 -34.32 -3.62
N ASP A 376 -6.42 -34.96 -4.57
CA ASP A 376 -4.95 -35.11 -4.64
C ASP A 376 -4.22 -33.75 -4.87
N ALA A 377 -4.92 -32.70 -5.28
CA ALA A 377 -4.35 -31.35 -5.40
C ALA A 377 -4.09 -30.71 -4.03
N ALA A 378 -4.81 -31.14 -2.98
CA ALA A 378 -4.53 -30.73 -1.61
C ALA A 378 -3.31 -31.47 -1.07
N SER A 379 -2.12 -30.87 -1.20
CA SER A 379 -0.85 -31.50 -0.81
C SER A 379 -0.19 -30.84 0.43
N LYS A 380 -0.73 -29.73 0.91
CA LYS A 380 -0.13 -28.96 2.01
C LYS A 380 -0.83 -29.26 3.35
N PRO A 381 -0.07 -29.42 4.45
CA PRO A 381 -0.65 -29.69 5.76
C PRO A 381 -1.45 -28.48 6.27
N LEU A 382 -2.59 -28.75 6.89
CA LEU A 382 -3.47 -27.79 7.54
C LEU A 382 -3.41 -27.98 9.06
N VAL A 383 -3.11 -26.91 9.79
CA VAL A 383 -3.26 -26.85 11.23
C VAL A 383 -4.51 -26.04 11.53
N VAL A 384 -5.45 -26.63 12.26
CA VAL A 384 -6.76 -26.04 12.51
C VAL A 384 -6.95 -25.79 14.01
N ARG A 385 -7.24 -24.54 14.36
CA ARG A 385 -7.69 -24.16 15.70
C ARG A 385 -9.10 -23.65 15.64
N LEU A 386 -9.99 -24.31 16.32
CA LEU A 386 -11.39 -23.91 16.50
C LEU A 386 -11.65 -23.57 17.96
N ASP A 387 -12.33 -22.45 18.21
CA ASP A 387 -12.80 -22.03 19.53
C ASP A 387 -14.11 -21.24 19.39
N GLY A 388 -14.88 -21.04 20.47
CA GLY A 388 -16.14 -20.34 20.45
C GLY A 388 -17.34 -21.22 20.15
N ASN A 389 -18.34 -20.69 19.43
CA ASN A 389 -19.64 -21.33 19.19
C ASN A 389 -19.49 -22.66 18.40
N ASN A 390 -20.14 -23.73 18.89
CA ASN A 390 -20.17 -25.06 18.28
C ASN A 390 -18.78 -25.70 18.12
N VAL A 391 -17.82 -25.36 18.98
CA VAL A 391 -16.44 -25.85 18.89
C VAL A 391 -16.35 -27.38 18.97
N ASP A 392 -17.10 -28.03 19.88
CA ASP A 392 -17.11 -29.48 20.05
C ASP A 392 -17.67 -30.19 18.82
N ALA A 393 -18.74 -29.65 18.21
CA ALA A 393 -19.30 -30.17 16.96
C ALA A 393 -18.30 -30.00 15.79
N GLY A 394 -17.64 -28.84 15.69
CA GLY A 394 -16.63 -28.62 14.66
C GLY A 394 -15.43 -29.54 14.77
N ARG A 395 -14.92 -29.76 15.98
CA ARG A 395 -13.84 -30.74 16.23
C ARG A 395 -14.26 -32.17 15.91
N ALA A 396 -15.46 -32.58 16.32
CA ALA A 396 -16.00 -33.90 16.02
C ALA A 396 -16.09 -34.17 14.50
N ILE A 397 -16.50 -33.17 13.71
CA ILE A 397 -16.52 -33.28 12.23
C ILE A 397 -15.12 -33.52 11.65
N LEU A 398 -14.11 -32.77 12.11
CA LEU A 398 -12.75 -32.93 11.64
C LEU A 398 -12.12 -34.27 12.10
N ASP A 399 -12.41 -34.70 13.34
CA ASP A 399 -11.94 -35.96 13.89
C ASP A 399 -12.58 -37.15 13.13
N GLU A 400 -13.88 -37.11 12.83
CA GLU A 400 -14.55 -38.12 12.02
C GLU A 400 -14.02 -38.18 10.59
N PHE A 401 -13.73 -37.02 9.99
CA PHE A 401 -13.12 -36.93 8.65
C PHE A 401 -11.72 -37.52 8.61
N ASN A 402 -10.95 -37.38 9.69
CA ASN A 402 -9.62 -37.96 9.93
C ASN A 402 -8.68 -37.88 8.70
N HIS A 403 -8.59 -36.70 8.12
CA HIS A 403 -7.77 -36.48 6.93
C HIS A 403 -6.27 -36.34 7.29
N PRO A 404 -5.35 -37.01 6.58
CA PRO A 404 -3.93 -37.07 6.94
C PRO A 404 -3.24 -35.68 6.91
N LEU A 405 -3.76 -34.73 6.19
CA LEU A 405 -3.23 -33.36 6.13
C LEU A 405 -3.75 -32.45 7.26
N VAL A 406 -4.79 -32.85 8.00
CA VAL A 406 -5.42 -31.99 9.02
C VAL A 406 -4.90 -32.35 10.42
N THR A 407 -4.38 -31.36 11.12
CA THR A 407 -4.00 -31.43 12.53
C THR A 407 -4.85 -30.43 13.32
N VAL A 408 -5.62 -30.91 14.28
CA VAL A 408 -6.43 -30.06 15.16
C VAL A 408 -5.67 -29.81 16.45
N VAL A 409 -5.58 -28.55 16.86
CA VAL A 409 -4.91 -28.15 18.13
C VAL A 409 -5.78 -27.21 18.93
N ALA A 410 -5.46 -27.05 20.21
CA ALA A 410 -6.33 -26.37 21.16
C ALA A 410 -6.08 -24.85 21.23
N THR A 411 -4.84 -24.42 21.11
CA THR A 411 -4.44 -23.02 21.32
C THR A 411 -3.85 -22.39 20.05
N MET A 412 -3.90 -21.07 19.97
CA MET A 412 -3.35 -20.31 18.85
C MET A 412 -1.81 -20.43 18.77
N ASP A 413 -1.14 -20.38 19.93
CA ASP A 413 0.33 -20.49 20.00
C ASP A 413 0.80 -21.88 19.53
N GLU A 414 0.14 -22.94 19.98
CA GLU A 414 0.44 -24.32 19.58
C GLU A 414 0.19 -24.52 18.09
N ALA A 415 -0.88 -23.92 17.53
CA ALA A 415 -1.19 -23.98 16.12
C ALA A 415 -0.15 -23.26 15.26
N ALA A 416 0.27 -22.09 15.69
CA ALA A 416 1.30 -21.32 14.99
C ALA A 416 2.66 -22.03 15.01
N ASP A 417 3.06 -22.57 16.17
CA ASP A 417 4.30 -23.34 16.31
C ASP A 417 4.27 -24.58 15.40
N LYS A 418 3.17 -25.33 15.40
CA LYS A 418 2.99 -26.51 14.54
C LYS A 418 2.96 -26.19 13.04
N ALA A 419 2.30 -25.11 12.66
CA ALA A 419 2.26 -24.68 11.27
C ALA A 419 3.66 -24.25 10.78
N ALA A 420 4.41 -23.49 11.58
CA ALA A 420 5.77 -23.09 11.27
C ALA A 420 6.74 -24.30 11.22
N GLU A 421 6.61 -25.27 12.13
CA GLU A 421 7.34 -26.54 12.09
C GLU A 421 7.12 -27.30 10.78
N LEU A 422 5.84 -27.47 10.38
CA LEU A 422 5.47 -28.15 9.15
C LEU A 422 5.94 -27.43 7.90
N ALA A 423 5.88 -26.09 7.90
CA ALA A 423 6.40 -25.30 6.79
C ALA A 423 7.92 -25.46 6.64
N ALA A 424 8.67 -25.42 7.76
CA ALA A 424 10.12 -25.62 7.76
C ALA A 424 10.54 -27.02 7.32
N ALA A 425 9.73 -28.04 7.60
CA ALA A 425 10.00 -29.41 7.18
C ALA A 425 9.76 -29.63 5.66
N ALA A 426 8.99 -28.76 5.02
CA ALA A 426 8.65 -28.80 3.60
C ALA A 426 9.44 -27.79 2.74
N ALA A 427 10.27 -26.94 3.37
CA ALA A 427 11.12 -25.94 2.72
C ALA A 427 12.49 -26.56 2.37
#